data_68eb9ee3e2c9d2009da4fe5ca792d6a2
#
_entry.id   68eb9ee3e2c9d2009da4fe5ca792d6a2
#
_cell.length_a   1.000
_cell.length_b   1.000
_cell.length_c   1.000
_cell.angle_alpha   90.00
_cell.angle_beta   90.00
_cell.angle_gamma   90.00
#
_symmetry.space_group_name_H-M   'P 1'
#
loop_
_entity.id
_entity.type
_entity.pdbx_description
1 polymer ?
#
loop_
_entity_poly.entity_id
_entity_poly.type
_entity_poly.pdbx_seq_one_letter_code
_entity_poly.pdbx_strand_id
1 'polypeptide(L)'
;MEDSTKKPDYVSDYSVRETFGDTVVSLVYDGANFRLEIGVSRMDQSGQGSATMHPVSRMVLPMPCANDLRNKLNGLFEQLEQQGVLKRGNQEGAKIQ
;
A
#
# COMPACT_ATOMS: atom_id res chain seq x y z
N MET A 1 16.23 31.26 12.00
CA MET A 1 15.76 30.63 11.11
C MET A 1 14.96 29.56 11.50
N GLU A 2 14.04 29.39 10.86
CA GLU A 2 13.19 28.48 11.17
C GLU A 2 13.67 27.14 11.07
N ASP A 3 13.38 26.31 11.81
CA ASP A 3 13.80 24.99 11.76
C ASP A 3 13.02 24.24 10.74
N SER A 4 13.55 24.12 9.56
CA SER A 4 12.84 23.48 8.49
C SER A 4 12.79 21.99 8.68
N THR A 5 13.51 21.42 9.64
CA THR A 5 13.44 20.00 9.84
C THR A 5 12.40 19.63 10.86
N LYS A 6 11.76 20.61 11.49
CA LYS A 6 10.79 20.28 12.47
C LYS A 6 9.58 19.65 11.84
N LYS A 7 9.11 18.54 12.38
CA LYS A 7 7.94 17.90 11.84
C LYS A 7 6.69 18.64 12.23
N PRO A 8 5.70 18.66 11.41
CA PRO A 8 4.42 19.23 11.77
C PRO A 8 3.79 18.46 12.90
N ASP A 9 2.98 19.09 13.69
CA ASP A 9 2.24 18.41 14.73
C ASP A 9 1.17 17.54 14.10
N TYR A 10 0.94 16.38 14.68
CA TYR A 10 -0.07 15.47 14.19
C TYR A 10 -1.39 15.71 14.91
N VAL A 11 -2.45 15.85 14.17
CA VAL A 11 -3.78 16.02 14.75
C VAL A 11 -4.59 14.78 14.41
N SER A 12 -5.06 14.05 15.41
CA SER A 12 -5.87 12.88 15.18
C SER A 12 -7.24 13.27 14.69
N ASP A 13 -7.74 12.56 13.70
CA ASP A 13 -9.05 12.83 13.18
C ASP A 13 -9.71 11.48 12.90
N TYR A 14 -10.58 11.06 13.79
CA TYR A 14 -11.20 9.75 13.67
C TYR A 14 -12.31 9.72 12.64
N SER A 15 -12.63 10.85 12.02
CA SER A 15 -13.60 10.83 10.93
C SER A 15 -12.97 10.33 9.64
N VAL A 16 -11.64 10.25 9.57
CA VAL A 16 -11.00 9.72 8.39
C VAL A 16 -11.10 8.20 8.46
N ARG A 17 -11.73 7.59 7.46
CA ARG A 17 -12.01 6.18 7.51
C ARG A 17 -10.87 5.37 6.99
N GLU A 18 -10.71 4.18 7.55
CA GLU A 18 -9.76 3.24 7.01
C GLU A 18 -10.34 2.58 5.78
N THR A 19 -9.49 2.25 4.82
CA THR A 19 -9.90 1.57 3.62
C THR A 19 -9.19 0.24 3.56
N PHE A 20 -9.95 -0.82 3.38
CA PHE A 20 -9.36 -2.13 3.22
C PHE A 20 -9.22 -2.46 1.74
N GLY A 21 -8.08 -3.01 1.35
CA GLY A 21 -7.92 -3.55 0.02
C GLY A 21 -7.01 -4.75 0.11
N ASP A 22 -7.18 -5.70 -0.76
CA ASP A 22 -6.38 -6.89 -0.75
C ASP A 22 -5.41 -6.96 -1.93
N THR A 23 -5.49 -5.99 -2.84
CA THR A 23 -4.68 -6.04 -4.05
C THR A 23 -4.21 -4.67 -4.47
N VAL A 24 -2.96 -4.58 -4.87
CA VAL A 24 -2.49 -3.40 -5.55
C VAL A 24 -2.85 -3.61 -7.02
N VAL A 25 -3.86 -2.90 -7.47
CA VAL A 25 -4.35 -3.09 -8.83
C VAL A 25 -3.39 -2.47 -9.83
N SER A 26 -2.88 -1.31 -9.52
CA SER A 26 -1.93 -0.67 -10.41
C SER A 26 -1.08 0.33 -9.65
N LEU A 27 0.10 0.56 -10.12
CA LEU A 27 0.99 1.56 -9.59
C LEU A 27 1.79 2.07 -10.78
N VAL A 28 1.61 3.30 -11.13
CA VAL A 28 2.29 3.87 -12.28
C VAL A 28 2.87 5.23 -11.95
N TYR A 29 3.89 5.60 -12.66
CA TYR A 29 4.49 6.91 -12.54
C TYR A 29 4.19 7.65 -13.83
N ASP A 30 3.52 8.78 -13.74
CA ASP A 30 3.06 9.48 -14.93
C ASP A 30 4.01 10.62 -15.33
N GLY A 31 5.19 10.66 -14.79
CA GLY A 31 6.15 11.73 -15.08
C GLY A 31 6.14 12.82 -14.03
N ALA A 32 5.12 12.87 -13.21
CA ALA A 32 5.02 13.85 -12.14
C ALA A 32 4.68 13.20 -10.82
N ASN A 33 3.77 12.27 -10.82
CA ASN A 33 3.29 11.65 -9.59
C ASN A 33 3.17 10.15 -9.74
N PHE A 34 3.14 9.47 -8.62
CA PHE A 34 2.82 8.04 -8.61
C PHE A 34 1.33 7.92 -8.41
N ARG A 35 0.71 7.02 -9.18
CA ARG A 35 -0.73 6.79 -9.08
C ARG A 35 -0.93 5.36 -8.64
N LEU A 36 -1.52 5.20 -7.46
CA LEU A 36 -1.69 3.91 -6.82
C LEU A 36 -3.16 3.57 -6.75
N GLU A 37 -3.53 2.41 -7.22
CA GLU A 37 -4.92 1.97 -7.12
C GLU A 37 -4.96 0.69 -6.32
N ILE A 38 -5.80 0.66 -5.30
CA ILE A 38 -5.99 -0.50 -4.44
C ILE A 38 -7.40 -1.03 -4.68
N GLY A 39 -7.55 -2.31 -4.71
CA GLY A 39 -8.85 -2.91 -4.95
C GLY A 39 -9.10 -4.12 -4.08
N VAL A 40 -10.30 -4.64 -4.21
CA VAL A 40 -10.73 -5.81 -3.50
C VAL A 40 -11.25 -6.80 -4.52
N SER A 41 -10.82 -8.05 -4.41
CA SER A 41 -11.30 -9.09 -5.29
C SER A 41 -12.57 -9.69 -4.72
N ARG A 42 -13.60 -9.84 -5.54
CA ARG A 42 -14.87 -10.39 -5.10
C ARG A 42 -15.28 -11.51 -6.03
N MET A 43 -15.77 -12.58 -5.47
CA MET A 43 -16.24 -13.68 -6.25
C MET A 43 -17.61 -13.40 -6.79
N ASP A 44 -17.90 -13.95 -7.96
CA ASP A 44 -19.19 -13.88 -8.54
C ASP A 44 -20.18 -14.62 -7.67
N GLN A 45 -21.36 -14.09 -7.49
CA GLN A 45 -22.35 -14.70 -6.66
C GLN A 45 -22.86 -15.96 -7.26
N SER A 46 -22.74 -16.16 -8.55
CA SER A 46 -23.25 -17.34 -9.19
C SER A 46 -22.39 -18.55 -8.85
N GLY A 47 -21.24 -18.37 -8.31
CA GLY A 47 -20.37 -19.46 -8.02
C GLY A 47 -19.68 -20.04 -9.21
N GLN A 48 -19.66 -19.33 -10.31
CA GLN A 48 -19.05 -19.81 -11.50
C GLN A 48 -17.55 -19.70 -11.46
N GLY A 49 -17.00 -19.22 -10.41
CA GLY A 49 -15.57 -19.16 -10.30
C GLY A 49 -14.91 -17.90 -10.81
N SER A 50 -15.63 -17.01 -11.38
CA SER A 50 -15.07 -15.79 -11.85
C SER A 50 -14.95 -14.81 -10.71
N ALA A 51 -13.92 -14.00 -10.71
CA ALA A 51 -13.74 -12.96 -9.72
C ALA A 51 -13.67 -11.64 -10.43
N THR A 52 -14.12 -10.60 -9.78
CA THR A 52 -14.01 -9.26 -10.31
C THR A 52 -13.22 -8.42 -9.34
N MET A 53 -12.48 -7.44 -9.85
CA MET A 53 -11.69 -6.56 -9.03
C MET A 53 -12.42 -5.24 -8.93
N HIS A 54 -12.68 -4.79 -7.71
CA HIS A 54 -13.39 -3.55 -7.49
C HIS A 54 -12.42 -2.54 -6.86
N PRO A 55 -12.25 -1.37 -7.45
CA PRO A 55 -11.36 -0.40 -6.86
C PRO A 55 -11.95 0.18 -5.58
N VAL A 56 -11.15 0.39 -4.58
CA VAL A 56 -11.61 0.97 -3.33
C VAL A 56 -10.86 2.25 -3.00
N SER A 57 -9.70 2.46 -3.58
CA SER A 57 -8.95 3.68 -3.30
C SER A 57 -8.01 4.00 -4.44
N ARG A 58 -7.91 5.28 -4.77
CA ARG A 58 -6.94 5.77 -5.72
C ARG A 58 -6.20 6.91 -5.06
N MET A 59 -4.89 6.84 -5.08
CA MET A 59 -4.08 7.87 -4.46
C MET A 59 -3.07 8.40 -5.43
N VAL A 60 -2.79 9.68 -5.34
CA VAL A 60 -1.79 10.31 -6.16
C VAL A 60 -0.71 10.81 -5.21
N LEU A 61 0.51 10.34 -5.37
CA LEU A 61 1.58 10.63 -4.45
C LEU A 61 2.72 11.31 -5.19
N PRO A 62 3.16 12.47 -4.75
CA PRO A 62 4.35 13.06 -5.35
C PRO A 62 5.59 12.25 -4.94
N MET A 63 6.70 12.48 -5.62
CA MET A 63 7.91 11.72 -5.41
C MET A 63 8.34 11.66 -3.95
N PRO A 64 8.36 12.77 -3.19
CA PRO A 64 8.80 12.65 -1.81
C PRO A 64 7.91 11.75 -0.96
N CYS A 65 6.60 11.81 -1.19
CA CYS A 65 5.69 10.97 -0.43
C CYS A 65 5.86 9.51 -0.83
N ALA A 66 6.01 9.22 -2.11
CA ALA A 66 6.20 7.85 -2.56
C ALA A 66 7.50 7.28 -2.03
N ASN A 67 8.54 8.10 -1.99
CA ASN A 67 9.82 7.65 -1.47
C ASN A 67 9.74 7.39 0.04
N ASP A 68 8.99 8.23 0.75
CA ASP A 68 8.79 8.04 2.17
C ASP A 68 8.03 6.74 2.44
N LEU A 69 7.01 6.46 1.64
CA LEU A 69 6.27 5.22 1.78
C LEU A 69 7.17 4.03 1.53
N ARG A 70 8.00 4.10 0.49
CA ARG A 70 8.91 3.00 0.17
C ARG A 70 9.84 2.72 1.33
N ASN A 71 10.41 3.78 1.91
CA ASN A 71 11.37 3.60 2.99
C ASN A 71 10.71 3.02 4.24
N LYS A 72 9.50 3.48 4.54
CA LYS A 72 8.79 2.97 5.69
C LYS A 72 8.35 1.52 5.51
N LEU A 73 7.93 1.16 4.30
CA LEU A 73 7.56 -0.21 4.02
C LEU A 73 8.79 -1.12 4.10
N ASN A 74 9.91 -0.68 3.55
CA ASN A 74 11.11 -1.50 3.59
C ASN A 74 11.57 -1.73 5.02
N GLY A 75 11.54 -0.69 5.84
CA GLY A 75 11.95 -0.84 7.23
C GLY A 75 11.03 -1.75 8.01
N LEU A 76 9.73 -1.64 7.76
CA LEU A 76 8.78 -2.47 8.50
C LEU A 76 8.90 -3.93 8.05
N PHE A 77 9.04 -4.18 6.75
CA PHE A 77 9.20 -5.54 6.28
C PHE A 77 10.48 -6.17 6.85
N GLU A 78 11.55 -5.41 6.93
CA GLU A 78 12.75 -5.93 7.50
C GLU A 78 12.56 -6.31 8.97
N GLN A 79 11.85 -5.48 9.70
CA GLN A 79 11.54 -5.76 11.09
C GLN A 79 10.68 -7.01 11.22
N LEU A 80 9.68 -7.17 10.36
CA LEU A 80 8.82 -8.34 10.41
C LEU A 80 9.59 -9.62 10.08
N GLU A 81 10.55 -9.53 9.19
CA GLU A 81 11.37 -10.68 8.87
C GLU A 81 12.22 -11.06 10.07
N GLN A 82 12.76 -10.09 10.77
CA GLN A 82 13.57 -10.38 11.94
C GLN A 82 12.76 -10.97 13.08
N GLN A 83 11.49 -10.61 13.16
CA GLN A 83 10.62 -11.14 14.18
C GLN A 83 10.01 -12.49 13.82
N GLY A 84 10.28 -12.97 12.64
CA GLY A 84 9.71 -14.24 12.21
C GLY A 84 8.29 -14.19 11.72
N VAL A 85 7.71 -13.00 11.62
CA VAL A 85 6.35 -12.87 11.12
C VAL A 85 6.33 -13.06 9.62
N LEU A 86 7.39 -12.67 8.93
CA LEU A 86 7.48 -12.75 7.49
C LEU A 86 8.81 -13.36 7.14
N LYS A 87 8.85 -14.35 6.26
CA LYS A 87 10.08 -14.94 5.85
C LYS A 87 10.45 -14.41 4.49
N ARG A 88 11.75 -14.14 4.33
CA ARG A 88 12.20 -13.51 3.11
C ARG A 88 11.86 -14.33 1.89
N GLY A 89 11.84 -15.47 1.84
CA GLY A 89 11.54 -16.24 0.66
C GLY A 89 10.08 -16.47 0.39
N ASN A 90 9.22 -16.05 1.26
CA ASN A 90 7.82 -16.30 1.06
C ASN A 90 7.25 -15.62 -0.13
N GLN A 91 7.81 -14.54 -0.51
CA GLN A 91 7.31 -13.87 -1.64
C GLN A 91 7.50 -14.69 -2.83
N GLU A 92 8.63 -15.35 -2.94
CA GLU A 92 8.82 -16.13 -4.05
C GLU A 92 7.95 -17.28 -3.96
N GLY A 93 7.78 -17.82 -2.80
CA GLY A 93 6.94 -18.93 -2.68
C GLY A 93 5.55 -18.59 -3.03
N ALA A 94 5.13 -17.44 -2.65
CA ALA A 94 3.80 -17.06 -2.94
C ALA A 94 3.57 -16.98 -4.39
N LYS A 95 4.54 -16.61 -5.14
CA LYS A 95 4.28 -16.46 -6.49
C LYS A 95 4.34 -17.70 -7.19
N ILE A 96 4.75 -18.73 -6.59
CA ILE A 96 4.80 -19.87 -7.22
C ILE A 96 3.56 -20.40 -7.41
N GLN A 97 2.74 -20.09 -6.76
CA GLN A 97 1.62 -20.66 -6.96
C GLN A 97 0.77 -20.15 -7.71
#